data_84619e1180a7d47aeeedea45402db338
#
_entry.id   84619e1180a7d47aeeedea45402db338
#
_cell.length_a   1.000
_cell.length_b   1.000
_cell.length_c   1.000
_cell.angle_alpha   90.00
_cell.angle_beta   90.00
_cell.angle_gamma   90.00
#
_symmetry.space_group_name_H-M   'P 1'
#
loop_
_entity.id
_entity.type
_entity.pdbx_description
1 polymer ?
#
loop_
_entity_poly.entity_id
_entity_poly.type
_entity_poly.pdbx_seq_one_letter_code
_entity_poly.pdbx_strand_id
1 'polypeptide(L)'
;KILVYNEAAFDLMVIPRRVKDIDTLDLCRLLDITIEEFRAKLIELKKRKFSSFRPEIFVSELSLESYATLQEKMYKFPGFFVQARTLRKYPLKIASHALGYVGEVDDKLIKENPYYRMGDNMGLSGIEKSYEIPLRGQRGVKIVMVDVYNREKGSFEEGRYDTASVLGRTLVSSLDAELQAYGEQLMKNKIGAIVAIEPSSGEILSMVSAPNFDPNTLVGRVKSKNYRKMLMDTLKPLYN
;
A
#
# COMPACT_ATOMS: atom_id res chain seq x y z
N LYS A 1 1.42 -22.94 3.53
CA LYS A 1 2.23 -21.97 2.73
C LYS A 1 1.74 -20.55 2.97
N ILE A 2 2.60 -19.55 2.84
CA ILE A 2 2.22 -18.14 2.96
C ILE A 2 1.59 -17.71 1.63
N LEU A 3 0.32 -17.29 1.70
CA LEU A 3 -0.42 -16.77 0.54
C LEU A 3 -0.27 -15.26 0.39
N VAL A 4 -0.25 -14.54 1.52
CA VAL A 4 -0.16 -13.07 1.57
C VAL A 4 0.67 -12.66 2.77
N TYR A 5 1.55 -11.68 2.60
CA TYR A 5 2.27 -11.05 3.71
C TYR A 5 2.46 -9.55 3.49
N ASN A 6 2.85 -8.86 4.54
CA ASN A 6 3.18 -7.44 4.47
C ASN A 6 4.68 -7.29 4.23
N GLU A 7 5.04 -6.58 3.16
CA GLU A 7 6.42 -6.18 2.85
C GLU A 7 6.60 -4.69 3.21
N ALA A 8 7.74 -4.36 3.79
CA ALA A 8 8.07 -2.96 4.06
C ALA A 8 8.41 -2.25 2.75
N ALA A 9 7.79 -1.12 2.51
CA ALA A 9 8.12 -0.19 1.43
C ALA A 9 8.46 1.18 2.01
N PHE A 10 9.27 1.92 1.32
CA PHE A 10 9.76 3.22 1.75
C PHE A 10 9.33 4.28 0.75
N ASP A 11 8.67 5.31 1.23
CA ASP A 11 8.29 6.46 0.42
C ASP A 11 9.16 7.66 0.81
N LEU A 12 9.66 8.38 -0.19
CA LEU A 12 10.30 9.67 0.04
C LEU A 12 9.20 10.73 0.17
N MET A 13 9.12 11.31 1.34
CA MET A 13 8.20 12.39 1.67
C MET A 13 8.89 13.74 1.53
N VAL A 14 8.13 14.77 1.21
CA VAL A 14 8.61 16.14 1.18
C VAL A 14 7.64 17.08 1.89
N ILE A 15 8.18 18.04 2.64
CA ILE A 15 7.45 19.22 3.12
C ILE A 15 7.89 20.39 2.23
N PRO A 16 7.13 20.78 1.21
CA PRO A 16 7.60 21.69 0.15
C PRO A 16 8.14 23.02 0.64
N ARG A 17 7.60 23.54 1.75
CA ARG A 17 8.04 24.81 2.36
C ARG A 17 9.38 24.70 3.10
N ARG A 18 9.78 23.49 3.50
CA ARG A 18 11.06 23.26 4.20
C ARG A 18 12.22 22.97 3.25
N VAL A 19 11.93 22.81 1.97
CA VAL A 19 12.96 22.59 0.93
C VAL A 19 13.68 23.91 0.66
N LYS A 20 14.93 24.02 1.12
CA LYS A 20 15.81 25.15 0.93
C LYS A 20 17.21 24.66 0.67
N ASP A 21 17.88 25.26 -0.30
CA ASP A 21 19.32 25.08 -0.60
C ASP A 21 19.79 23.63 -0.62
N ILE A 22 19.08 22.77 -1.37
CA ILE A 22 19.40 21.36 -1.53
C ILE A 22 20.22 21.13 -2.79
N ASP A 23 21.11 20.13 -2.75
CA ASP A 23 21.76 19.60 -3.93
C ASP A 23 20.76 18.78 -4.78
N THR A 24 20.08 19.50 -5.68
CA THR A 24 19.06 18.90 -6.55
C THR A 24 19.65 17.85 -7.48
N LEU A 25 20.92 18.04 -7.92
CA LEU A 25 21.57 17.09 -8.83
C LEU A 25 21.86 15.76 -8.15
N ASP A 26 22.42 15.80 -6.92
CA ASP A 26 22.68 14.58 -6.15
C ASP A 26 21.39 13.83 -5.84
N LEU A 27 20.32 14.56 -5.44
CA LEU A 27 19.02 13.95 -5.17
C LEU A 27 18.39 13.33 -6.43
N CYS A 28 18.45 14.01 -7.58
CA CYS A 28 17.93 13.48 -8.83
C CYS A 28 18.65 12.20 -9.27
N ARG A 29 19.97 12.13 -9.10
CA ARG A 29 20.75 10.92 -9.38
C ARG A 29 20.36 9.76 -8.48
N LEU A 30 20.15 10.02 -7.19
CA LEU A 30 19.74 8.99 -6.22
C LEU A 30 18.34 8.44 -6.49
N LEU A 31 17.47 9.25 -7.08
CA LEU A 31 16.08 8.88 -7.36
C LEU A 31 15.86 8.40 -8.80
N ASP A 32 16.88 8.46 -9.64
CA ASP A 32 16.81 8.16 -11.07
C ASP A 32 15.70 8.96 -11.79
N ILE A 33 15.64 10.26 -11.51
CA ILE A 33 14.71 11.21 -12.12
C ILE A 33 15.45 12.38 -12.74
N THR A 34 14.82 13.02 -13.72
CA THR A 34 15.36 14.23 -14.33
C THR A 34 15.13 15.47 -13.46
N ILE A 35 15.93 16.52 -13.70
CA ILE A 35 15.77 17.79 -12.98
C ILE A 35 14.43 18.44 -13.33
N GLU A 36 13.98 18.27 -14.56
CA GLU A 36 12.70 18.78 -15.05
C GLU A 36 11.54 18.11 -14.32
N GLU A 37 11.56 16.79 -14.16
CA GLU A 37 10.56 16.02 -13.40
C GLU A 37 10.56 16.43 -11.94
N PHE A 38 11.74 16.57 -11.33
CA PHE A 38 11.87 17.05 -9.96
C PHE A 38 11.21 18.41 -9.76
N ARG A 39 11.55 19.39 -10.63
CA ARG A 39 11.01 20.75 -10.58
C ARG A 39 9.51 20.78 -10.81
N ALA A 40 9.02 20.06 -11.83
CA ALA A 40 7.60 19.98 -12.15
C ALA A 40 6.80 19.46 -10.95
N LYS A 41 7.29 18.39 -10.33
CA LYS A 41 6.63 17.77 -9.17
C LYS A 41 6.64 18.68 -7.94
N LEU A 42 7.75 19.33 -7.66
CA LEU A 42 7.85 20.26 -6.53
C LEU A 42 6.92 21.48 -6.72
N ILE A 43 6.80 21.99 -7.97
CA ILE A 43 5.88 23.08 -8.30
C ILE A 43 4.42 22.62 -8.14
N GLU A 44 4.10 21.44 -8.62
CA GLU A 44 2.75 20.85 -8.47
C GLU A 44 2.36 20.77 -6.99
N LEU A 45 3.24 20.23 -6.15
CA LEU A 45 3.01 20.10 -4.72
C LEU A 45 2.88 21.45 -4.02
N LYS A 46 3.65 22.47 -4.43
CA LYS A 46 3.54 23.84 -3.90
C LYS A 46 2.24 24.55 -4.28
N LYS A 47 1.63 24.21 -5.41
CA LYS A 47 0.36 24.81 -5.87
C LYS A 47 -0.87 24.33 -5.08
N ARG A 48 -0.81 23.16 -4.46
CA ARG A 48 -1.92 22.63 -3.64
C ARG A 48 -2.06 23.48 -2.37
N LYS A 49 -3.21 24.12 -2.19
CA LYS A 49 -3.46 25.20 -1.16
C LYS A 49 -3.05 24.88 0.28
N PHE A 50 -3.04 23.61 0.69
CA PHE A 50 -2.69 23.17 2.06
C PHE A 50 -1.48 22.26 2.13
N SER A 51 -0.91 21.87 1.00
CA SER A 51 0.16 20.88 0.89
C SER A 51 1.54 21.42 1.24
N SER A 52 1.77 22.75 1.15
CA SER A 52 3.10 23.32 1.37
C SER A 52 3.66 23.13 2.78
N PHE A 53 2.80 22.91 3.78
CA PHE A 53 3.18 22.72 5.19
C PHE A 53 3.08 21.25 5.66
N ARG A 54 2.40 20.41 4.88
CA ARG A 54 2.20 19.01 5.23
C ARG A 54 3.15 18.11 4.46
N PRO A 55 3.49 16.95 5.02
CA PRO A 55 4.20 15.92 4.28
C PRO A 55 3.39 15.44 3.08
N GLU A 56 4.03 15.40 1.93
CA GLU A 56 3.47 14.85 0.68
C GLU A 56 4.43 13.81 0.10
N ILE A 57 3.88 12.81 -0.58
CA ILE A 57 4.69 11.78 -1.23
C ILE A 57 5.43 12.38 -2.43
N PHE A 58 6.75 12.41 -2.36
CA PHE A 58 7.60 12.84 -3.47
C PHE A 58 7.92 11.69 -4.40
N VAL A 59 8.42 10.57 -3.88
CA VAL A 59 8.59 9.32 -4.64
C VAL A 59 8.06 8.18 -3.79
N SER A 60 7.16 7.37 -4.35
CA SER A 60 6.65 6.17 -3.69
C SER A 60 7.51 4.96 -4.04
N GLU A 61 7.59 4.00 -3.13
CA GLU A 61 8.22 2.70 -3.35
C GLU A 61 9.68 2.80 -3.79
N LEU A 62 10.51 3.42 -2.95
CA LEU A 62 11.96 3.39 -3.13
C LEU A 62 12.45 1.94 -3.11
N SER A 63 13.39 1.62 -4.00
CA SER A 63 14.12 0.36 -3.89
C SER A 63 14.93 0.31 -2.60
N LEU A 64 15.21 -0.88 -2.09
CA LEU A 64 16.00 -1.03 -0.86
C LEU A 64 17.38 -0.38 -0.99
N GLU A 65 17.97 -0.47 -2.17
CA GLU A 65 19.26 0.13 -2.50
C GLU A 65 19.19 1.67 -2.51
N SER A 66 18.19 2.23 -3.20
CA SER A 66 17.95 3.68 -3.20
C SER A 66 17.63 4.20 -1.80
N TYR A 67 16.87 3.45 -1.01
CA TYR A 67 16.58 3.79 0.38
C TYR A 67 17.85 3.85 1.23
N ALA A 68 18.70 2.82 1.18
CA ALA A 68 19.93 2.77 1.98
C ALA A 68 20.85 3.94 1.65
N THR A 69 21.12 4.18 0.35
CA THR A 69 21.95 5.28 -0.10
C THR A 69 21.37 6.65 0.23
N LEU A 70 20.05 6.80 0.11
CA LEU A 70 19.37 8.04 0.45
C LEU A 70 19.42 8.32 1.95
N GLN A 71 19.26 7.29 2.79
CA GLN A 71 19.27 7.42 4.24
C GLN A 71 20.61 7.96 4.75
N GLU A 72 21.73 7.54 4.18
CA GLU A 72 23.06 8.06 4.51
C GLU A 72 23.22 9.54 4.18
N LYS A 73 22.56 10.01 3.11
CA LYS A 73 22.68 11.39 2.60
C LYS A 73 21.53 12.30 3.00
N MET A 74 20.56 11.82 3.79
CA MET A 74 19.34 12.55 4.10
C MET A 74 19.60 13.92 4.75
N TYR A 75 20.71 14.07 5.48
CA TYR A 75 21.12 15.33 6.09
C TYR A 75 21.38 16.47 5.06
N LYS A 76 21.64 16.13 3.80
CA LYS A 76 21.83 17.10 2.68
C LYS A 76 20.52 17.61 2.09
N PHE A 77 19.40 16.96 2.41
CA PHE A 77 18.12 17.25 1.78
C PHE A 77 17.07 17.75 2.78
N PRO A 78 17.26 18.94 3.37
CA PRO A 78 16.29 19.51 4.31
C PRO A 78 14.91 19.64 3.68
N GLY A 79 13.89 19.19 4.42
CA GLY A 79 12.52 19.16 3.94
C GLY A 79 12.10 17.82 3.34
N PHE A 80 13.03 16.91 3.11
CA PHE A 80 12.75 15.52 2.74
C PHE A 80 12.94 14.60 3.92
N PHE A 81 12.19 13.51 3.95
CA PHE A 81 12.37 12.39 4.91
C PHE A 81 11.75 11.13 4.35
N VAL A 82 12.18 9.99 4.85
CA VAL A 82 11.62 8.69 4.44
C VAL A 82 10.56 8.26 5.42
N GLN A 83 9.44 7.78 4.90
CA GLN A 83 8.37 7.16 5.65
C GLN A 83 8.21 5.70 5.21
N ALA A 84 8.29 4.80 6.19
CA ALA A 84 7.98 3.40 5.94
C ALA A 84 6.46 3.21 5.84
N ARG A 85 6.03 2.36 4.92
CA ARG A 85 4.66 1.85 4.82
C ARG A 85 4.67 0.37 4.52
N THR A 86 3.54 -0.28 4.66
CA THR A 86 3.37 -1.69 4.32
C THR A 86 2.70 -1.84 2.95
N LEU A 87 3.26 -2.73 2.14
CA LEU A 87 2.63 -3.19 0.90
C LEU A 87 2.23 -4.66 1.05
N ARG A 88 1.09 -5.02 0.49
CA ARG A 88 0.69 -6.42 0.37
C ARG A 88 1.52 -7.11 -0.71
N LYS A 89 2.00 -8.31 -0.40
CA LYS A 89 2.73 -9.16 -1.32
C LYS A 89 2.07 -10.53 -1.43
N TYR A 90 1.89 -10.99 -2.65
CA TYR A 90 1.27 -12.28 -2.98
C TYR A 90 2.32 -13.16 -3.67
N PRO A 91 3.11 -13.94 -2.90
CA PRO A 91 4.28 -14.66 -3.43
C PRO A 91 3.91 -15.74 -4.46
N LEU A 92 2.77 -16.40 -4.28
CA LEU A 92 2.34 -17.50 -5.13
C LEU A 92 1.50 -17.05 -6.34
N LYS A 93 1.01 -15.81 -6.35
CA LYS A 93 0.19 -15.22 -7.43
C LYS A 93 -1.08 -16.02 -7.77
N ILE A 94 -1.63 -16.74 -6.81
CA ILE A 94 -2.82 -17.60 -6.93
C ILE A 94 -3.99 -17.04 -6.11
N ALA A 95 -5.17 -17.59 -6.31
CA ALA A 95 -6.40 -17.30 -5.56
C ALA A 95 -6.78 -15.80 -5.55
N SER A 96 -6.53 -15.09 -6.65
CA SER A 96 -6.73 -13.64 -6.72
C SER A 96 -8.15 -13.19 -6.36
N HIS A 97 -9.17 -13.93 -6.78
CA HIS A 97 -10.57 -13.64 -6.46
C HIS A 97 -10.94 -13.99 -5.03
N ALA A 98 -10.41 -15.10 -4.50
CA ALA A 98 -10.66 -15.52 -3.13
C ALA A 98 -9.95 -14.61 -2.13
N LEU A 99 -8.66 -14.33 -2.36
CA LEU A 99 -7.87 -13.42 -1.51
C LEU A 99 -8.35 -11.99 -1.63
N GLY A 100 -8.64 -11.56 -2.85
CA GLY A 100 -8.99 -10.19 -3.15
C GLY A 100 -7.76 -9.28 -3.27
N TYR A 101 -7.99 -7.99 -3.14
CA TYR A 101 -6.94 -6.98 -3.19
C TYR A 101 -7.22 -5.82 -2.26
N VAL A 102 -6.15 -5.10 -1.94
CA VAL A 102 -6.17 -3.92 -1.07
C VAL A 102 -6.16 -2.65 -1.92
N GLY A 103 -6.89 -1.66 -1.49
CA GLY A 103 -6.98 -0.37 -2.16
C GLY A 103 -6.97 0.83 -1.24
N GLU A 104 -6.59 1.98 -1.80
CA GLU A 104 -6.69 3.24 -1.09
C GLU A 104 -8.16 3.60 -0.87
N VAL A 105 -8.46 4.11 0.32
CA VAL A 105 -9.80 4.55 0.69
C VAL A 105 -10.20 5.81 -0.09
N ASP A 106 -11.47 5.88 -0.49
CA ASP A 106 -12.04 7.05 -1.12
C ASP A 106 -12.72 7.98 -0.10
N ASP A 107 -13.07 9.19 -0.54
CA ASP A 107 -13.72 10.19 0.31
C ASP A 107 -15.08 9.71 0.86
N LYS A 108 -15.76 8.80 0.17
CA LYS A 108 -17.04 8.25 0.60
C LYS A 108 -16.84 7.32 1.79
N LEU A 109 -15.90 6.41 1.71
CA LEU A 109 -15.54 5.49 2.78
C LEU A 109 -15.04 6.21 4.03
N ILE A 110 -14.28 7.29 3.86
CA ILE A 110 -13.81 8.12 4.99
C ILE A 110 -14.99 8.75 5.74
N LYS A 111 -16.03 9.19 5.03
CA LYS A 111 -17.25 9.74 5.65
C LYS A 111 -18.07 8.69 6.37
N GLU A 112 -18.13 7.48 5.83
CA GLU A 112 -18.87 6.36 6.41
C GLU A 112 -18.14 5.74 7.61
N ASN A 113 -16.80 5.75 7.61
CA ASN A 113 -16.01 5.16 8.68
C ASN A 113 -14.86 6.09 9.11
N PRO A 114 -14.99 6.80 10.25
CA PRO A 114 -14.02 7.76 10.76
C PRO A 114 -12.65 7.16 11.13
N TYR A 115 -12.55 5.84 11.16
CA TYR A 115 -11.27 5.16 11.40
C TYR A 115 -10.26 5.45 10.28
N TYR A 116 -10.73 5.53 9.03
CA TYR A 116 -9.87 5.73 7.87
C TYR A 116 -9.54 7.19 7.62
N ARG A 117 -8.34 7.40 7.09
CA ARG A 117 -7.84 8.71 6.66
C ARG A 117 -7.43 8.62 5.20
N MET A 118 -7.35 9.76 4.54
CA MET A 118 -6.83 9.83 3.17
C MET A 118 -5.41 9.24 3.09
N GLY A 119 -5.19 8.38 2.10
CA GLY A 119 -3.93 7.65 1.93
C GLY A 119 -3.88 6.29 2.62
N ASP A 120 -4.92 5.93 3.41
CA ASP A 120 -5.00 4.58 3.97
C ASP A 120 -5.39 3.55 2.92
N ASN A 121 -5.00 2.32 3.18
CA ASN A 121 -5.42 1.17 2.40
C ASN A 121 -6.40 0.31 3.18
N MET A 122 -7.38 -0.26 2.48
CA MET A 122 -8.31 -1.26 3.00
C MET A 122 -8.55 -2.38 2.00
N GLY A 123 -9.04 -3.52 2.47
CA GLY A 123 -9.49 -4.62 1.62
C GLY A 123 -10.72 -4.22 0.81
N LEU A 124 -10.64 -4.33 -0.52
CA LEU A 124 -11.73 -3.96 -1.43
C LEU A 124 -12.54 -5.16 -1.90
N SER A 125 -11.96 -6.35 -1.87
CA SER A 125 -12.64 -7.59 -2.29
C SER A 125 -12.10 -8.80 -1.53
N GLY A 126 -12.78 -9.94 -1.66
CA GLY A 126 -12.37 -11.23 -1.13
C GLY A 126 -12.14 -11.27 0.38
N ILE A 127 -11.21 -12.10 0.81
CA ILE A 127 -10.80 -12.29 2.20
C ILE A 127 -10.26 -10.98 2.79
N GLU A 128 -9.49 -10.20 2.02
CA GLU A 128 -8.96 -8.90 2.46
C GLU A 128 -10.08 -7.96 2.91
N LYS A 129 -11.21 -7.92 2.20
CA LYS A 129 -12.38 -7.12 2.57
C LYS A 129 -13.15 -7.72 3.74
N SER A 130 -13.43 -9.02 3.67
CA SER A 130 -14.28 -9.70 4.67
C SER A 130 -13.63 -9.73 6.05
N TYR A 131 -12.32 -9.80 6.11
CA TYR A 131 -11.54 -9.85 7.34
C TYR A 131 -10.69 -8.59 7.56
N GLU A 132 -11.09 -7.46 6.99
CA GLU A 132 -10.39 -6.17 7.12
C GLU A 132 -10.13 -5.81 8.58
N ILE A 133 -11.14 -5.89 9.46
CA ILE A 133 -11.03 -5.49 10.87
C ILE A 133 -9.94 -6.28 11.62
N PRO A 134 -9.91 -7.62 11.61
CA PRO A 134 -8.84 -8.37 12.25
C PRO A 134 -7.48 -8.21 11.56
N LEU A 135 -7.45 -7.99 10.24
CA LEU A 135 -6.20 -7.88 9.48
C LEU A 135 -5.49 -6.53 9.64
N ARG A 136 -6.25 -5.44 9.76
CA ARG A 136 -5.66 -4.09 9.81
C ARG A 136 -4.99 -3.73 11.14
N GLY A 137 -5.38 -4.42 12.24
CA GLY A 137 -4.95 -4.08 13.60
C GLY A 137 -5.52 -2.76 14.11
N GLN A 138 -4.85 -2.15 15.07
CA GLN A 138 -5.23 -0.86 15.67
C GLN A 138 -4.08 0.13 15.57
N ARG A 139 -4.40 1.36 15.23
CA ARG A 139 -3.40 2.44 15.14
C ARG A 139 -3.00 2.89 16.51
N GLY A 140 -1.69 3.12 16.67
CA GLY A 140 -1.19 3.91 17.76
C GLY A 140 -1.41 5.40 17.52
N VAL A 141 -1.43 6.16 18.60
CA VAL A 141 -1.50 7.63 18.58
C VAL A 141 -0.34 8.16 19.39
N LYS A 142 0.43 9.07 18.79
CA LYS A 142 1.49 9.81 19.48
C LYS A 142 1.11 11.29 19.51
N ILE A 143 1.06 11.86 20.71
CA ILE A 143 0.74 13.28 20.90
C ILE A 143 2.04 14.04 21.06
N VAL A 144 2.32 14.94 20.13
CA VAL A 144 3.55 15.72 20.10
C VAL A 144 3.27 17.21 20.29
N MET A 145 4.14 17.88 21.04
CA MET A 145 4.15 19.34 21.12
C MET A 145 4.81 19.91 19.87
N VAL A 146 4.22 20.94 19.30
CA VAL A 146 4.76 21.65 18.14
C VAL A 146 4.84 23.15 18.41
N ASP A 147 5.84 23.83 17.83
CA ASP A 147 5.95 25.27 17.86
C ASP A 147 5.04 25.93 16.80
N VAL A 148 5.00 27.26 16.79
CA VAL A 148 4.22 28.06 15.83
C VAL A 148 4.60 27.82 14.36
N TYR A 149 5.75 27.20 14.12
CA TYR A 149 6.21 26.79 12.80
C TYR A 149 5.98 25.31 12.51
N ASN A 150 5.16 24.62 13.34
CA ASN A 150 4.85 23.19 13.24
C ASN A 150 6.09 22.30 13.32
N ARG A 151 7.10 22.68 14.13
CA ARG A 151 8.28 21.87 14.42
C ARG A 151 8.06 21.11 15.73
N GLU A 152 8.30 19.79 15.70
CA GLU A 152 8.18 18.94 16.87
C GLU A 152 9.18 19.35 17.96
N LYS A 153 8.70 19.50 19.19
CA LYS A 153 9.46 19.90 20.38
C LYS A 153 9.56 18.79 21.41
N GLY A 154 8.90 17.68 21.18
CA GLY A 154 8.88 16.54 22.07
C GLY A 154 7.50 15.94 22.25
N SER A 155 7.42 14.88 23.07
CA SER A 155 6.15 14.25 23.41
C SER A 155 5.39 15.11 24.40
N PHE A 156 4.06 15.18 24.25
CA PHE A 156 3.19 15.82 25.22
C PHE A 156 3.15 15.01 26.51
N GLU A 157 3.35 15.65 27.67
CA GLU A 157 3.39 15.01 28.99
C GLU A 157 4.17 13.68 29.02
N GLU A 158 5.37 13.70 28.44
CA GLU A 158 6.28 12.53 28.41
C GLU A 158 5.67 11.28 27.73
N GLY A 159 4.66 11.48 26.88
CA GLY A 159 3.97 10.39 26.17
C GLY A 159 2.89 9.67 27.00
N ARG A 160 2.45 10.24 28.11
CA ARG A 160 1.41 9.65 28.98
C ARG A 160 0.10 9.34 28.28
N TYR A 161 -0.23 10.08 27.24
CA TYR A 161 -1.43 9.90 26.44
C TYR A 161 -1.18 9.18 25.11
N ASP A 162 0.03 8.70 24.90
CA ASP A 162 0.34 7.92 23.71
C ASP A 162 -0.29 6.53 23.82
N THR A 163 -0.81 6.02 22.71
CA THR A 163 -1.32 4.65 22.63
C THR A 163 -0.47 3.85 21.66
N ALA A 164 -0.05 2.66 22.07
CA ALA A 164 0.71 1.78 21.20
C ALA A 164 -0.14 1.23 20.07
N SER A 165 0.46 1.03 18.89
CA SER A 165 -0.19 0.32 17.79
C SER A 165 -0.28 -1.17 18.09
N VAL A 166 -1.39 -1.81 17.70
CA VAL A 166 -1.60 -3.24 17.81
C VAL A 166 -1.59 -3.85 16.41
N LEU A 167 -0.73 -4.83 16.19
CA LEU A 167 -0.64 -5.53 14.92
C LEU A 167 -1.94 -6.29 14.60
N GLY A 168 -2.26 -6.39 13.32
CA GLY A 168 -3.35 -7.23 12.84
C GLY A 168 -3.07 -8.72 13.10
N ARG A 169 -4.14 -9.50 13.08
CA ARG A 169 -4.07 -10.95 13.30
C ARG A 169 -3.72 -11.67 12.00
N THR A 170 -2.95 -12.75 12.12
CA THR A 170 -2.74 -13.69 11.02
C THR A 170 -3.98 -14.55 10.83
N LEU A 171 -4.45 -14.67 9.59
CA LEU A 171 -5.52 -15.60 9.22
C LEU A 171 -4.93 -16.89 8.67
N VAL A 172 -5.49 -18.01 9.08
CA VAL A 172 -5.20 -19.32 8.50
C VAL A 172 -6.41 -19.69 7.63
N SER A 173 -6.13 -19.91 6.33
CA SER A 173 -7.15 -20.31 5.36
C SER A 173 -7.13 -21.81 5.18
N SER A 174 -8.28 -22.41 4.90
CA SER A 174 -8.43 -23.80 4.49
C SER A 174 -7.95 -24.06 3.06
N LEU A 175 -7.67 -23.02 2.26
CA LEU A 175 -7.20 -23.16 0.89
C LEU A 175 -5.89 -23.96 0.82
N ASP A 176 -5.91 -25.05 0.06
CA ASP A 176 -4.71 -25.77 -0.32
C ASP A 176 -4.03 -25.06 -1.50
N ALA A 177 -2.82 -24.57 -1.27
CA ALA A 177 -2.11 -23.75 -2.26
C ALA A 177 -1.71 -24.55 -3.52
N GLU A 178 -1.47 -25.86 -3.39
CA GLU A 178 -1.09 -26.71 -4.53
C GLU A 178 -2.31 -27.06 -5.36
N LEU A 179 -3.40 -27.45 -4.70
CA LEU A 179 -4.67 -27.71 -5.36
C LEU A 179 -5.23 -26.47 -6.06
N GLN A 180 -5.12 -25.29 -5.41
CA GLN A 180 -5.50 -24.01 -5.99
C GLN A 180 -4.67 -23.73 -7.26
N ALA A 181 -3.34 -23.83 -7.19
CA ALA A 181 -2.46 -23.60 -8.33
C ALA A 181 -2.74 -24.57 -9.49
N TYR A 182 -3.00 -25.84 -9.18
CA TYR A 182 -3.37 -26.83 -10.17
C TYR A 182 -4.71 -26.51 -10.84
N GLY A 183 -5.71 -26.13 -10.07
CA GLY A 183 -7.00 -25.73 -10.60
C GLY A 183 -6.91 -24.52 -11.53
N GLU A 184 -6.09 -23.51 -11.16
CA GLU A 184 -5.84 -22.34 -12.02
C GLU A 184 -5.11 -22.72 -13.32
N GLN A 185 -4.17 -23.66 -13.26
CA GLN A 185 -3.52 -24.18 -14.45
C GLN A 185 -4.49 -24.90 -15.40
N LEU A 186 -5.43 -25.68 -14.86
CA LEU A 186 -6.49 -26.35 -15.64
C LEU A 186 -7.43 -25.35 -16.32
N MET A 187 -7.66 -24.21 -15.68
CA MET A 187 -8.54 -23.14 -16.18
C MET A 187 -7.84 -22.14 -17.11
N LYS A 188 -6.55 -22.33 -17.39
CA LYS A 188 -5.82 -21.45 -18.32
C LYS A 188 -6.50 -21.42 -19.69
N ASN A 189 -6.75 -20.21 -20.21
CA ASN A 189 -7.47 -19.97 -21.49
C ASN A 189 -8.91 -20.47 -21.50
N LYS A 190 -9.55 -20.64 -20.36
CA LYS A 190 -10.95 -21.01 -20.23
C LYS A 190 -11.71 -19.95 -19.43
N ILE A 191 -13.03 -19.98 -19.48
CA ILE A 191 -13.93 -19.15 -18.68
C ILE A 191 -14.78 -20.09 -17.83
N GLY A 192 -14.82 -19.85 -16.52
CA GLY A 192 -15.59 -20.66 -15.60
C GLY A 192 -14.97 -20.71 -14.21
N ALA A 193 -15.45 -21.62 -13.38
CA ALA A 193 -15.00 -21.76 -11.99
C ALA A 193 -14.81 -23.25 -11.63
N ILE A 194 -13.90 -23.49 -10.67
CA ILE A 194 -13.71 -24.78 -10.01
C ILE A 194 -13.76 -24.53 -8.50
N VAL A 195 -14.59 -25.28 -7.79
CA VAL A 195 -14.63 -25.26 -6.32
C VAL A 195 -14.46 -26.67 -5.80
N ALA A 196 -13.50 -26.85 -4.89
CA ALA A 196 -13.30 -28.10 -4.17
C ALA A 196 -13.61 -27.90 -2.68
N ILE A 197 -14.51 -28.71 -2.15
CA ILE A 197 -14.99 -28.64 -0.77
C ILE A 197 -14.75 -29.98 -0.11
N GLU A 198 -14.20 -29.96 1.11
CA GLU A 198 -14.09 -31.12 1.97
C GLU A 198 -15.48 -31.48 2.56
N PRO A 199 -16.07 -32.62 2.20
CA PRO A 199 -17.46 -32.90 2.60
C PRO A 199 -17.66 -33.07 4.12
N SER A 200 -16.62 -33.49 4.81
CA SER A 200 -16.68 -33.78 6.25
C SER A 200 -16.64 -32.53 7.11
N SER A 201 -15.89 -31.52 6.71
CA SER A 201 -15.67 -30.26 7.45
C SER A 201 -16.41 -29.07 6.84
N GLY A 202 -16.73 -29.13 5.54
CA GLY A 202 -17.25 -28.01 4.77
C GLY A 202 -16.17 -26.98 4.37
N GLU A 203 -14.90 -27.31 4.61
CA GLU A 203 -13.78 -26.42 4.26
C GLU A 203 -13.60 -26.31 2.75
N ILE A 204 -13.39 -25.08 2.27
CA ILE A 204 -13.08 -24.81 0.88
C ILE A 204 -11.59 -25.00 0.67
N LEU A 205 -11.20 -26.07 -0.01
CA LEU A 205 -9.81 -26.41 -0.31
C LEU A 205 -9.30 -25.66 -1.54
N SER A 206 -10.16 -25.38 -2.51
CA SER A 206 -9.80 -24.61 -3.71
C SER A 206 -11.02 -23.82 -4.21
N MET A 207 -10.76 -22.58 -4.63
CA MET A 207 -11.76 -21.69 -5.24
C MET A 207 -11.13 -20.97 -6.41
N VAL A 208 -11.26 -21.53 -7.58
CA VAL A 208 -10.69 -21.02 -8.84
C VAL A 208 -11.78 -20.31 -9.61
N SER A 209 -11.47 -19.13 -10.11
CA SER A 209 -12.30 -18.40 -11.07
C SER A 209 -11.42 -17.92 -12.22
N ALA A 210 -11.87 -18.12 -13.43
CA ALA A 210 -11.15 -17.76 -14.65
C ALA A 210 -12.03 -16.91 -15.59
N PRO A 211 -11.47 -15.83 -16.14
CA PRO A 211 -10.05 -15.44 -16.13
C PRO A 211 -9.61 -14.89 -14.79
N ASN A 212 -8.41 -15.29 -14.34
CA ASN A 212 -7.76 -14.78 -13.15
C ASN A 212 -6.78 -13.64 -13.47
N PHE A 213 -6.27 -12.99 -12.45
CA PHE A 213 -5.24 -11.95 -12.56
C PHE A 213 -4.16 -12.12 -11.49
N ASP A 214 -2.97 -11.57 -11.71
CA ASP A 214 -1.95 -11.50 -10.66
C ASP A 214 -2.31 -10.42 -9.64
N PRO A 215 -2.62 -10.76 -8.38
CA PRO A 215 -3.02 -9.77 -7.37
C PRO A 215 -1.92 -8.72 -7.09
N ASN A 216 -0.63 -9.04 -7.33
CA ASN A 216 0.45 -8.07 -7.20
C ASN A 216 0.33 -6.90 -8.20
N THR A 217 -0.36 -7.08 -9.33
CA THR A 217 -0.58 -6.01 -10.31
C THR A 217 -1.50 -4.90 -9.79
N LEU A 218 -2.27 -5.20 -8.74
CA LEU A 218 -3.15 -4.25 -8.06
C LEU A 218 -2.54 -3.69 -6.76
N VAL A 219 -1.25 -3.87 -6.55
CA VAL A 219 -0.51 -3.32 -5.41
C VAL A 219 0.40 -2.19 -5.90
N GLY A 220 0.59 -1.19 -5.06
CA GLY A 220 1.60 -0.17 -5.22
C GLY A 220 1.33 0.89 -6.30
N ARG A 221 2.42 1.45 -6.82
CA ARG A 221 2.42 2.65 -7.67
C ARG A 221 1.63 2.51 -8.98
N VAL A 222 1.66 1.34 -9.60
CA VAL A 222 1.04 1.10 -10.92
C VAL A 222 -0.41 0.61 -10.84
N LYS A 223 -0.95 0.47 -9.63
CA LYS A 223 -2.27 -0.08 -9.35
C LYS A 223 -3.37 0.56 -10.19
N SER A 224 -3.49 1.88 -10.18
CA SER A 224 -4.59 2.59 -10.88
C SER A 224 -4.55 2.37 -12.39
N LYS A 225 -3.34 2.33 -12.98
CA LYS A 225 -3.15 2.05 -14.41
C LYS A 225 -3.56 0.62 -14.74
N ASN A 226 -3.11 -0.35 -13.94
CA ASN A 226 -3.41 -1.76 -14.14
C ASN A 226 -4.89 -2.08 -13.89
N TYR A 227 -5.48 -1.49 -12.86
CA TYR A 227 -6.91 -1.62 -12.57
C TYR A 227 -7.76 -1.15 -13.76
N ARG A 228 -7.46 0.04 -14.31
CA ARG A 228 -8.16 0.56 -15.49
C ARG A 228 -7.99 -0.36 -16.70
N LYS A 229 -6.77 -0.90 -16.92
CA LYS A 229 -6.53 -1.86 -18.01
C LYS A 229 -7.38 -3.11 -17.86
N MET A 230 -7.45 -3.70 -16.66
CA MET A 230 -8.26 -4.89 -16.39
C MET A 230 -9.76 -4.61 -16.46
N LEU A 231 -10.20 -3.41 -16.08
CA LEU A 231 -11.61 -2.99 -16.17
C LEU A 231 -12.07 -2.88 -17.63
N MET A 232 -11.18 -2.44 -18.53
CA MET A 232 -11.43 -2.30 -19.96
C MET A 232 -11.18 -3.57 -20.76
N ASP A 233 -10.66 -4.62 -20.10
CA ASP A 233 -10.44 -5.91 -20.74
C ASP A 233 -11.77 -6.57 -21.11
N THR A 234 -11.83 -7.11 -22.32
CA THR A 234 -13.03 -7.82 -22.83
C THR A 234 -13.38 -9.06 -22.02
N LEU A 235 -12.36 -9.70 -21.42
CA LEU A 235 -12.52 -10.88 -20.58
C LEU A 235 -12.91 -10.52 -19.13
N LYS A 236 -12.89 -9.23 -18.78
CA LYS A 236 -13.29 -8.70 -17.46
C LYS A 236 -12.73 -9.48 -16.27
N PRO A 237 -11.41 -9.62 -16.13
CA PRO A 237 -10.80 -10.47 -15.08
C PRO A 237 -11.07 -10.00 -13.66
N LEU A 238 -11.62 -8.81 -13.46
CA LEU A 238 -12.02 -8.29 -12.12
C LEU A 238 -13.45 -8.65 -11.72
N TYR A 239 -14.26 -9.11 -12.67
CA TYR A 239 -15.65 -9.46 -12.42
C TYR A 239 -15.82 -10.97 -12.47
N ASN A 240 -16.26 -11.53 -11.36
CA ASN A 240 -16.67 -12.93 -11.26
C ASN A 240 -17.87 -13.07 -10.34
#